data_b4fcfdaca679cc9b9994d9bff6b85449
#
_entry.id   b4fcfdaca679cc9b9994d9bff6b85449
#
_cell.length_a   1.000
_cell.length_b   1.000
_cell.length_c   1.000
_cell.angle_alpha   90.00
_cell.angle_beta   90.00
_cell.angle_gamma   90.00
#
_symmetry.space_group_name_H-M   'P 1'
#
loop_
_entity.id
_entity.type
_entity.pdbx_description
1 polymer ?
#
loop_
_entity_poly.entity_id
_entity_poly.type
_entity_poly.pdbx_seq_one_letter_code
_entity_poly.pdbx_strand_id
1 'polypeptide(L)'
;GASFSLHKNIIMNTAKLKKYAPQARREFISAVSKQLNQLGIYSEKKISDVKEQGSVLSIEGKAFPIGVKTARERLVRKVKTFGYAQLIEQVAYTWFNRLCAIRYMEIHDYLGHGFRVLSYPASHPDNSQGAGATNKGRFEIIDHAQDAADELGLDRARIVELKLAGNKDEELYRELLLGQCHKLHEAMPFLFDALDDETELLLPDNLTRTDSILR
;
A
#
# COMPACT_ATOMS: atom_id res chain seq x y z
N GLY A 1 8.19 3.05 50.06
CA GLY A 1 9.22 3.13 49.04
C GLY A 1 8.63 2.81 47.67
N ALA A 2 8.32 3.83 46.86
CA ALA A 2 7.84 3.62 45.50
C ALA A 2 9.05 3.37 44.59
N SER A 3 9.10 2.17 44.03
CA SER A 3 10.09 1.80 43.03
C SER A 3 9.72 2.43 41.71
N PHE A 4 10.43 3.47 41.28
CA PHE A 4 10.37 4.03 39.94
C PHE A 4 11.00 3.02 38.97
N SER A 5 10.15 2.36 38.19
CA SER A 5 10.62 1.49 37.11
C SER A 5 11.30 2.36 36.04
N LEU A 6 12.59 2.15 35.84
CA LEU A 6 13.41 2.77 34.83
C LEU A 6 12.79 2.50 33.44
N HIS A 7 12.36 3.54 32.78
CA HIS A 7 12.09 3.51 31.32
C HIS A 7 13.41 3.11 30.64
N LYS A 8 13.41 1.89 30.10
CA LYS A 8 14.46 1.45 29.20
C LYS A 8 14.46 2.39 27.98
N ASN A 9 15.38 3.35 27.95
CA ASN A 9 15.64 4.15 26.77
C ASN A 9 16.00 3.20 25.63
N ILE A 10 15.04 2.94 24.75
CA ILE A 10 15.29 2.26 23.48
C ILE A 10 16.09 3.25 22.65
N ILE A 11 17.42 3.15 22.69
CA ILE A 11 18.30 3.89 21.79
C ILE A 11 18.02 3.36 20.39
N MET A 12 17.20 4.09 19.64
CA MET A 12 16.89 3.77 18.26
C MET A 12 18.19 3.78 17.45
N ASN A 13 18.51 2.67 16.81
CA ASN A 13 19.73 2.57 16.00
C ASN A 13 19.60 3.41 14.71
N THR A 14 19.88 4.70 14.85
CA THR A 14 19.76 5.68 13.76
C THR A 14 20.70 5.40 12.59
N ALA A 15 21.78 4.64 12.78
CA ALA A 15 22.71 4.27 11.70
C ALA A 15 22.05 3.33 10.69
N LYS A 16 21.28 2.36 11.14
CA LYS A 16 20.49 1.47 10.24
C LYS A 16 19.43 2.26 9.50
N LEU A 17 18.72 3.17 10.17
CA LEU A 17 17.70 4.01 9.57
C LEU A 17 18.29 4.95 8.51
N LYS A 18 19.42 5.60 8.78
CA LYS A 18 20.14 6.47 7.82
C LYS A 18 20.55 5.73 6.55
N LYS A 19 20.90 4.45 6.65
CA LYS A 19 21.24 3.61 5.49
C LYS A 19 19.99 3.16 4.73
N TYR A 20 18.93 2.80 5.45
CA TYR A 20 17.69 2.25 4.88
C TYR A 20 16.83 3.32 4.18
N ALA A 21 16.66 4.49 4.76
CA ALA A 21 15.73 5.50 4.26
C ALA A 21 16.02 5.96 2.81
N PRO A 22 17.28 6.22 2.39
CA PRO A 22 17.58 6.57 1.01
C PRO A 22 17.31 5.42 0.02
N GLN A 23 17.48 4.17 0.45
CA GLN A 23 17.19 3.00 -0.38
C GLN A 23 15.69 2.86 -0.56
N ALA A 24 14.91 2.87 0.53
CA ALA A 24 13.47 2.80 0.50
C ALA A 24 12.86 3.90 -0.40
N ARG A 25 13.36 5.16 -0.27
CA ARG A 25 12.93 6.26 -1.14
C ARG A 25 13.14 5.95 -2.62
N ARG A 26 14.30 5.43 -3.01
CA ARG A 26 14.57 5.07 -4.42
C ARG A 26 13.66 3.96 -4.91
N GLU A 27 13.41 2.96 -4.08
CA GLU A 27 12.54 1.84 -4.40
C GLU A 27 11.09 2.30 -4.60
N PHE A 28 10.56 3.18 -3.73
CA PHE A 28 9.24 3.77 -3.89
C PHE A 28 9.14 4.64 -5.15
N ILE A 29 10.11 5.50 -5.42
CA ILE A 29 10.17 6.30 -6.64
C ILE A 29 10.13 5.40 -7.87
N SER A 30 10.94 4.34 -7.89
CA SER A 30 10.97 3.37 -8.99
C SER A 30 9.63 2.65 -9.17
N ALA A 31 9.00 2.23 -8.07
CA ALA A 31 7.74 1.53 -8.09
C ALA A 31 6.59 2.42 -8.60
N VAL A 32 6.50 3.67 -8.14
CA VAL A 32 5.51 4.65 -8.61
C VAL A 32 5.73 5.00 -10.08
N SER A 33 6.99 5.18 -10.49
CA SER A 33 7.34 5.40 -11.91
C SER A 33 6.88 4.25 -12.80
N LYS A 34 7.07 3.00 -12.33
CA LYS A 34 6.59 1.82 -13.04
C LYS A 34 5.07 1.83 -13.21
N GLN A 35 4.30 2.24 -12.19
CA GLN A 35 2.84 2.34 -12.30
C GLN A 35 2.43 3.39 -13.33
N LEU A 36 3.03 4.58 -13.32
CA LEU A 36 2.78 5.61 -14.34
C LEU A 36 3.10 5.09 -15.75
N ASN A 37 4.22 4.39 -15.92
CA ASN A 37 4.61 3.81 -17.19
C ASN A 37 3.61 2.74 -17.68
N GLN A 38 3.03 1.94 -16.78
CA GLN A 38 1.96 0.99 -17.13
C GLN A 38 0.70 1.69 -17.65
N LEU A 39 0.43 2.91 -17.16
CA LEU A 39 -0.64 3.77 -17.64
C LEU A 39 -0.27 4.57 -18.91
N GLY A 40 0.88 4.29 -19.52
CA GLY A 40 1.36 4.99 -20.72
C GLY A 40 1.79 6.43 -20.47
N ILE A 41 2.23 6.76 -19.24
CA ILE A 41 2.68 8.10 -18.87
C ILE A 41 4.17 8.01 -18.51
N TYR A 42 5.05 8.49 -19.38
CA TYR A 42 6.51 8.38 -19.24
C TYR A 42 7.21 9.71 -18.92
N SER A 43 6.59 10.81 -19.33
CA SER A 43 7.04 12.18 -19.09
C SER A 43 5.93 13.16 -19.44
N GLU A 44 6.16 14.45 -19.23
CA GLU A 44 5.24 15.52 -19.65
C GLU A 44 4.96 15.52 -21.17
N LYS A 45 5.95 15.08 -21.96
CA LYS A 45 5.90 15.08 -23.42
C LYS A 45 5.60 13.71 -24.03
N LYS A 46 5.80 12.63 -23.27
CA LYS A 46 5.60 11.26 -23.75
C LYS A 46 4.47 10.61 -22.98
N ILE A 47 3.25 10.74 -23.51
CA ILE A 47 2.01 10.20 -22.97
C ILE A 47 1.32 9.45 -24.11
N SER A 48 1.03 8.18 -23.90
CA SER A 48 0.43 7.31 -24.91
C SER A 48 -1.05 7.56 -25.05
N ASP A 49 -1.55 7.44 -26.28
CA ASP A 49 -2.98 7.45 -26.57
C ASP A 49 -3.67 6.23 -25.97
N VAL A 50 -4.94 6.37 -25.70
CA VAL A 50 -5.78 5.28 -25.17
C VAL A 50 -6.90 4.97 -26.15
N LYS A 51 -7.33 3.70 -26.17
CA LYS A 51 -8.46 3.25 -26.98
C LYS A 51 -9.53 2.68 -26.06
N GLU A 52 -10.75 3.12 -26.27
CA GLU A 52 -11.92 2.64 -25.53
C GLU A 52 -12.66 1.59 -26.36
N GLN A 53 -12.96 0.46 -25.71
CA GLN A 53 -13.73 -0.64 -26.31
C GLN A 53 -14.74 -1.16 -25.28
N GLY A 54 -15.94 -0.61 -25.28
CA GLY A 54 -16.97 -0.95 -24.30
C GLY A 54 -16.52 -0.64 -22.86
N SER A 55 -16.44 -1.65 -22.01
CA SER A 55 -16.01 -1.52 -20.62
C SER A 55 -14.49 -1.59 -20.41
N VAL A 56 -13.71 -1.63 -21.49
CA VAL A 56 -12.25 -1.81 -21.46
C VAL A 56 -11.55 -0.57 -22.01
N LEU A 57 -10.53 -0.12 -21.28
CA LEU A 57 -9.56 0.88 -21.70
C LEU A 57 -8.27 0.17 -22.14
N SER A 58 -7.89 0.30 -23.40
CA SER A 58 -6.61 -0.24 -23.89
C SER A 58 -5.53 0.83 -23.89
N ILE A 59 -4.42 0.56 -23.23
CA ILE A 59 -3.23 1.41 -23.14
C ILE A 59 -2.03 0.58 -23.57
N GLU A 60 -1.44 0.92 -24.72
CA GLU A 60 -0.30 0.17 -25.29
C GLU A 60 -0.51 -1.35 -25.36
N GLY A 61 -1.73 -1.77 -25.72
CA GLY A 61 -2.11 -3.17 -25.83
C GLY A 61 -2.45 -3.86 -24.50
N LYS A 62 -2.34 -3.16 -23.37
CA LYS A 62 -2.81 -3.67 -22.07
C LYS A 62 -4.25 -3.24 -21.83
N ALA A 63 -5.05 -4.15 -21.27
CA ALA A 63 -6.45 -3.93 -20.94
C ALA A 63 -6.60 -3.45 -19.48
N PHE A 64 -7.35 -2.38 -19.29
CA PHE A 64 -7.73 -1.85 -17.97
C PHE A 64 -9.26 -1.70 -17.91
N PRO A 65 -9.86 -1.74 -16.72
CA PRO A 65 -11.26 -1.36 -16.56
C PRO A 65 -11.49 0.09 -17.01
N ILE A 66 -12.63 0.36 -17.65
CA ILE A 66 -12.94 1.73 -18.15
C ILE A 66 -12.93 2.79 -17.03
N GLY A 67 -13.22 2.41 -15.79
CA GLY A 67 -13.15 3.30 -14.62
C GLY A 67 -11.77 3.94 -14.38
N VAL A 68 -10.69 3.31 -14.87
CA VAL A 68 -9.33 3.85 -14.79
C VAL A 68 -9.15 5.12 -15.63
N LYS A 69 -9.99 5.35 -16.65
CA LYS A 69 -9.87 6.48 -17.58
C LYS A 69 -9.82 7.83 -16.88
N THR A 70 -10.80 8.12 -16.04
CA THR A 70 -10.92 9.42 -15.37
C THR A 70 -9.74 9.69 -14.44
N ALA A 71 -9.33 8.70 -13.64
CA ALA A 71 -8.18 8.82 -12.77
C ALA A 71 -6.87 9.02 -13.56
N ARG A 72 -6.69 8.27 -14.66
CA ARG A 72 -5.56 8.47 -15.59
C ARG A 72 -5.53 9.88 -16.19
N GLU A 73 -6.67 10.42 -16.63
CA GLU A 73 -6.75 11.79 -17.17
C GLU A 73 -6.35 12.84 -16.12
N ARG A 74 -6.70 12.62 -14.85
CA ARG A 74 -6.25 13.47 -13.73
C ARG A 74 -4.74 13.38 -13.54
N LEU A 75 -4.14 12.16 -13.60
CA LEU A 75 -2.69 11.98 -13.57
C LEU A 75 -1.99 12.72 -14.70
N VAL A 76 -2.51 12.62 -15.94
CA VAL A 76 -1.96 13.34 -17.08
C VAL A 76 -1.97 14.86 -16.84
N ARG A 77 -3.05 15.39 -16.28
CA ARG A 77 -3.11 16.82 -15.92
C ARG A 77 -2.08 17.17 -14.84
N LYS A 78 -1.98 16.36 -13.76
CA LYS A 78 -0.99 16.56 -12.69
C LYS A 78 0.44 16.52 -13.23
N VAL A 79 0.77 15.56 -14.11
CA VAL A 79 2.09 15.49 -14.76
C VAL A 79 2.40 16.74 -15.58
N LYS A 80 1.44 17.23 -16.37
CA LYS A 80 1.62 18.45 -17.18
C LYS A 80 1.74 19.71 -16.34
N THR A 81 1.11 19.76 -15.18
CA THR A 81 1.10 20.96 -14.29
C THR A 81 2.32 20.99 -13.37
N PHE A 82 2.63 19.89 -12.74
CA PHE A 82 3.67 19.83 -11.69
C PHE A 82 4.99 19.23 -12.17
N GLY A 83 4.98 18.51 -13.29
CA GLY A 83 6.12 17.75 -13.79
C GLY A 83 6.10 16.28 -13.33
N TYR A 84 6.61 15.42 -14.20
CA TYR A 84 6.64 13.97 -13.98
C TYR A 84 7.45 13.56 -12.74
N ALA A 85 8.66 14.10 -12.61
CA ALA A 85 9.55 13.77 -11.49
C ALA A 85 8.95 14.23 -10.15
N GLN A 86 8.38 15.44 -10.10
CA GLN A 86 7.80 15.99 -8.88
C GLN A 86 6.56 15.19 -8.43
N LEU A 87 5.70 14.78 -9.39
CA LEU A 87 4.55 13.94 -9.08
C LEU A 87 4.98 12.60 -8.47
N ILE A 88 5.98 11.93 -9.07
CA ILE A 88 6.50 10.66 -8.56
C ILE A 88 7.03 10.81 -7.15
N GLU A 89 7.84 11.84 -6.89
CA GLU A 89 8.38 12.08 -5.55
C GLU A 89 7.28 12.34 -4.52
N GLN A 90 6.28 13.14 -4.86
CA GLN A 90 5.15 13.42 -3.99
C GLN A 90 4.36 12.15 -3.65
N VAL A 91 4.02 11.35 -4.65
CA VAL A 91 3.24 10.12 -4.45
C VAL A 91 4.05 9.08 -3.67
N ALA A 92 5.33 8.90 -4.01
CA ALA A 92 6.23 8.00 -3.29
C ALA A 92 6.35 8.37 -1.81
N TYR A 93 6.50 9.67 -1.51
CA TYR A 93 6.56 10.19 -0.14
C TYR A 93 5.23 9.95 0.61
N THR A 94 4.11 10.19 -0.05
CA THR A 94 2.77 9.96 0.53
C THR A 94 2.57 8.50 0.91
N TRP A 95 2.87 7.56 0.02
CA TRP A 95 2.76 6.13 0.31
C TRP A 95 3.72 5.69 1.40
N PHE A 96 4.99 6.13 1.34
CA PHE A 96 5.96 5.81 2.39
C PHE A 96 5.48 6.24 3.78
N ASN A 97 4.98 7.46 3.92
CA ASN A 97 4.48 7.97 5.20
C ASN A 97 3.26 7.18 5.70
N ARG A 98 2.32 6.85 4.82
CA ARG A 98 1.14 6.04 5.16
C ARG A 98 1.54 4.66 5.67
N LEU A 99 2.45 4.00 4.98
CA LEU A 99 2.92 2.69 5.40
C LEU A 99 3.69 2.74 6.72
N CYS A 100 4.52 3.76 6.94
CA CYS A 100 5.19 3.97 8.24
C CYS A 100 4.18 4.20 9.37
N ALA A 101 3.13 4.98 9.13
CA ALA A 101 2.09 5.22 10.12
C ALA A 101 1.27 3.96 10.42
N ILE A 102 0.85 3.21 9.41
CA ILE A 102 0.17 1.92 9.59
C ILE A 102 1.06 0.96 10.39
N ARG A 103 2.36 0.89 10.04
CA ARG A 103 3.31 0.05 10.78
C ARG A 103 3.44 0.44 12.24
N TYR A 104 3.50 1.73 12.53
CA TYR A 104 3.51 2.23 13.89
C TYR A 104 2.24 1.82 14.65
N MET A 105 1.08 2.01 14.03
CA MET A 105 -0.20 1.70 14.66
C MET A 105 -0.40 0.21 14.92
N GLU A 106 0.01 -0.66 13.99
CA GLU A 106 -0.10 -2.12 14.20
C GLU A 106 0.84 -2.65 15.28
N ILE A 107 2.03 -2.01 15.48
CA ILE A 107 2.96 -2.41 16.54
C ILE A 107 2.42 -2.02 17.93
N HIS A 108 1.65 -0.95 18.01
CA HIS A 108 1.07 -0.42 19.22
C HIS A 108 -0.39 -0.84 19.46
N ASP A 109 -0.91 -1.76 18.64
CA ASP A 109 -2.29 -2.26 18.70
C ASP A 109 -3.35 -1.14 18.65
N TYR A 110 -3.11 -0.11 17.80
CA TYR A 110 -4.01 1.03 17.59
C TYR A 110 -4.99 0.85 16.43
N LEU A 111 -4.92 -0.28 15.71
CA LEU A 111 -5.86 -0.60 14.63
C LEU A 111 -7.13 -1.23 15.23
N GLY A 112 -8.32 -0.69 14.90
CA GLY A 112 -9.60 -1.08 15.48
C GLY A 112 -9.94 -2.57 15.31
N HIS A 113 -9.59 -3.16 14.17
CA HIS A 113 -9.80 -4.60 13.91
C HIS A 113 -8.79 -5.52 14.62
N GLY A 114 -7.70 -5.00 15.18
CA GLY A 114 -6.71 -5.77 15.95
C GLY A 114 -5.73 -6.63 15.14
N PHE A 115 -5.81 -6.65 13.80
CA PHE A 115 -4.94 -7.44 12.94
C PHE A 115 -3.80 -6.59 12.35
N ARG A 116 -2.64 -7.21 12.09
CA ARG A 116 -1.51 -6.53 11.47
C ARG A 116 -1.67 -6.45 9.95
N VAL A 117 -1.52 -5.26 9.43
CA VAL A 117 -1.70 -4.97 7.99
C VAL A 117 -0.42 -5.22 7.21
N LEU A 118 0.73 -4.86 7.79
CA LEU A 118 2.04 -4.89 7.11
C LEU A 118 2.96 -6.00 7.62
N SER A 119 2.49 -6.84 8.53
CA SER A 119 3.30 -7.91 9.11
C SER A 119 2.45 -9.07 9.62
N TYR A 120 3.15 -10.06 10.13
CA TYR A 120 2.57 -11.18 10.86
C TYR A 120 3.12 -11.17 12.31
N PRO A 121 2.29 -11.46 13.35
CA PRO A 121 2.77 -11.47 14.73
C PRO A 121 3.89 -12.49 14.95
N ALA A 122 4.94 -12.11 15.67
CA ALA A 122 6.04 -13.02 16.00
C ALA A 122 5.60 -14.18 16.92
N SER A 123 4.54 -13.98 17.69
CA SER A 123 3.98 -14.95 18.63
C SER A 123 3.00 -15.95 17.98
N HIS A 124 2.76 -15.86 16.67
CA HIS A 124 1.83 -16.77 16.01
C HIS A 124 2.37 -18.21 16.00
N PRO A 125 1.53 -19.23 16.29
CA PRO A 125 1.96 -20.65 16.37
C PRO A 125 2.73 -21.13 15.16
N ASP A 126 2.39 -20.66 13.96
CA ASP A 126 3.07 -20.98 12.70
C ASP A 126 4.50 -20.41 12.62
N ASN A 127 4.84 -19.41 13.43
CA ASN A 127 6.21 -18.91 13.57
C ASN A 127 7.08 -19.79 14.47
N SER A 128 6.50 -20.70 15.28
CA SER A 128 7.22 -21.58 16.19
C SER A 128 7.86 -22.80 15.50
N GLN A 129 7.53 -23.08 14.27
CA GLN A 129 8.14 -24.15 13.48
C GLN A 129 9.39 -23.67 12.71
N GLY A 130 10.41 -23.24 13.48
CA GLY A 130 11.73 -22.93 12.91
C GLY A 130 11.77 -21.60 12.15
N ALA A 131 12.66 -20.72 12.52
CA ALA A 131 12.88 -19.36 12.02
C ALA A 131 13.22 -19.25 10.51
N GLY A 132 12.54 -19.99 9.66
CA GLY A 132 13.01 -20.08 8.27
C GLY A 132 11.98 -19.99 7.18
N ALA A 133 10.76 -20.45 7.31
CA ALA A 133 10.12 -20.85 6.07
C ALA A 133 8.72 -20.33 5.77
N THR A 134 7.78 -20.27 6.70
CA THR A 134 6.36 -20.24 6.28
C THR A 134 5.69 -18.86 6.30
N ASN A 135 6.16 -17.90 7.08
CA ASN A 135 5.48 -16.59 7.21
C ASN A 135 6.25 -15.39 6.65
N LYS A 136 7.42 -15.62 6.02
CA LYS A 136 8.06 -14.58 5.22
C LYS A 136 7.16 -14.26 4.03
N GLY A 137 6.46 -13.15 4.16
CA GLY A 137 5.66 -12.70 3.06
C GLY A 137 4.16 -12.76 3.27
N ARG A 138 3.68 -13.17 4.44
CA ARG A 138 2.26 -13.11 4.77
C ARG A 138 1.94 -11.88 5.58
N PHE A 139 0.73 -11.39 5.45
CA PHE A 139 0.15 -10.31 6.23
C PHE A 139 -1.03 -10.89 6.99
N GLU A 140 -1.07 -10.68 8.31
CA GLU A 140 -2.10 -11.25 9.18
C GLU A 140 -3.52 -10.88 8.72
N ILE A 141 -3.70 -9.64 8.26
CA ILE A 141 -5.01 -9.14 7.81
C ILE A 141 -5.61 -9.95 6.65
N ILE A 142 -4.79 -10.60 5.83
CA ILE A 142 -5.29 -11.48 4.74
C ILE A 142 -6.02 -12.70 5.34
N ASP A 143 -5.46 -13.28 6.40
CA ASP A 143 -6.08 -14.45 7.03
C ASP A 143 -7.42 -14.08 7.69
N HIS A 144 -7.53 -12.86 8.21
CA HIS A 144 -8.71 -12.29 8.88
C HIS A 144 -9.50 -11.30 8.01
N ALA A 145 -9.40 -11.41 6.69
CA ALA A 145 -9.96 -10.42 5.75
C ALA A 145 -11.46 -10.17 5.95
N GLN A 146 -12.24 -11.21 6.28
CA GLN A 146 -13.69 -11.09 6.49
C GLN A 146 -14.03 -10.32 7.77
N ASP A 147 -13.26 -10.54 8.83
CA ASP A 147 -13.46 -9.87 10.12
C ASP A 147 -13.02 -8.41 10.03
N ALA A 148 -11.93 -8.13 9.29
CA ALA A 148 -11.43 -6.79 9.05
C ALA A 148 -12.35 -5.97 8.12
N ALA A 149 -13.05 -6.61 7.18
CA ALA A 149 -13.85 -5.93 6.17
C ALA A 149 -14.93 -5.03 6.77
N ASP A 150 -15.64 -5.50 7.80
CA ASP A 150 -16.70 -4.74 8.46
C ASP A 150 -16.16 -3.47 9.12
N GLU A 151 -15.03 -3.57 9.84
CA GLU A 151 -14.40 -2.42 10.50
C GLU A 151 -13.82 -1.43 9.49
N LEU A 152 -13.33 -1.92 8.35
CA LEU A 152 -12.77 -1.10 7.28
C LEU A 152 -13.84 -0.51 6.34
N GLY A 153 -15.12 -0.85 6.52
CA GLY A 153 -16.21 -0.38 5.66
C GLY A 153 -16.15 -0.95 4.23
N LEU A 154 -15.56 -2.13 4.05
CA LEU A 154 -15.42 -2.78 2.76
C LEU A 154 -16.64 -3.68 2.45
N ASP A 155 -16.89 -3.92 1.17
CA ASP A 155 -17.90 -4.88 0.73
C ASP A 155 -17.48 -6.31 1.11
N ARG A 156 -18.11 -6.83 2.16
CA ARG A 156 -17.83 -8.18 2.67
C ARG A 156 -18.00 -9.27 1.61
N ALA A 157 -19.01 -9.16 0.74
CA ALA A 157 -19.25 -10.15 -0.30
C ALA A 157 -18.08 -10.19 -1.29
N ARG A 158 -17.59 -9.02 -1.66
CA ARG A 158 -16.40 -8.87 -2.52
C ARG A 158 -15.14 -9.44 -1.87
N ILE A 159 -14.90 -9.17 -0.59
CA ILE A 159 -13.75 -9.70 0.16
C ILE A 159 -13.81 -11.24 0.24
N VAL A 160 -14.99 -11.80 0.50
CA VAL A 160 -15.20 -13.27 0.50
C VAL A 160 -14.92 -13.87 -0.88
N GLU A 161 -15.44 -13.26 -1.95
CA GLU A 161 -15.18 -13.69 -3.33
C GLU A 161 -13.67 -13.74 -3.65
N LEU A 162 -12.94 -12.67 -3.33
CA LEU A 162 -11.51 -12.60 -3.55
C LEU A 162 -10.74 -13.66 -2.76
N LYS A 163 -11.12 -13.87 -1.50
CA LYS A 163 -10.49 -14.86 -0.63
C LYS A 163 -10.72 -16.31 -1.12
N LEU A 164 -11.92 -16.61 -1.59
CA LEU A 164 -12.27 -17.93 -2.10
C LEU A 164 -11.66 -18.24 -3.47
N ALA A 165 -11.36 -17.23 -4.26
CA ALA A 165 -10.73 -17.41 -5.58
C ALA A 165 -9.34 -18.05 -5.51
N GLY A 166 -8.61 -17.96 -4.38
CA GLY A 166 -7.34 -18.64 -4.10
C GLY A 166 -6.12 -18.17 -4.92
N ASN A 167 -6.34 -17.35 -5.94
CA ASN A 167 -5.29 -16.79 -6.80
C ASN A 167 -5.36 -15.24 -6.87
N LYS A 168 -6.13 -14.62 -5.99
CA LYS A 168 -6.37 -13.16 -5.94
C LYS A 168 -5.87 -12.50 -4.66
N ASP A 169 -4.88 -13.08 -4.00
CA ASP A 169 -4.33 -12.56 -2.75
C ASP A 169 -3.80 -11.13 -2.89
N GLU A 170 -3.22 -10.79 -4.04
CA GLU A 170 -2.73 -9.43 -4.32
C GLU A 170 -3.89 -8.42 -4.41
N GLU A 171 -4.98 -8.78 -5.11
CA GLU A 171 -6.16 -7.94 -5.24
C GLU A 171 -6.87 -7.79 -3.88
N LEU A 172 -7.01 -8.90 -3.14
CA LEU A 172 -7.54 -8.90 -1.79
C LEU A 172 -6.73 -8.00 -0.85
N TYR A 173 -5.42 -8.14 -0.84
CA TYR A 173 -4.55 -7.35 0.02
C TYR A 173 -4.59 -5.86 -0.35
N ARG A 174 -4.62 -5.54 -1.65
CA ARG A 174 -4.77 -4.16 -2.12
C ARG A 174 -6.06 -3.53 -1.58
N GLU A 175 -7.20 -4.21 -1.66
CA GLU A 175 -8.47 -3.70 -1.12
C GLU A 175 -8.41 -3.48 0.40
N LEU A 176 -7.82 -4.43 1.15
CA LEU A 176 -7.65 -4.29 2.60
C LEU A 176 -6.74 -3.12 2.98
N LEU A 177 -5.61 -2.94 2.28
CA LEU A 177 -4.67 -1.85 2.52
C LEU A 177 -5.29 -0.48 2.21
N LEU A 178 -6.03 -0.36 1.09
CA LEU A 178 -6.74 0.86 0.74
C LEU A 178 -7.86 1.16 1.74
N GLY A 179 -8.64 0.17 2.14
CA GLY A 179 -9.66 0.31 3.19
C GLY A 179 -9.06 0.80 4.51
N GLN A 180 -7.89 0.27 4.88
CA GLN A 180 -7.17 0.76 6.06
C GLN A 180 -6.75 2.23 5.93
N CYS A 181 -6.28 2.65 4.77
CA CYS A 181 -5.94 4.05 4.53
C CYS A 181 -7.17 4.96 4.60
N HIS A 182 -8.30 4.54 4.04
CA HIS A 182 -9.56 5.28 4.11
C HIS A 182 -10.06 5.41 5.56
N LYS A 183 -10.02 4.32 6.32
CA LYS A 183 -10.40 4.33 7.74
C LYS A 183 -9.53 5.27 8.58
N LEU A 184 -8.22 5.28 8.31
CA LEU A 184 -7.29 6.18 8.99
C LEU A 184 -7.47 7.65 8.56
N HIS A 185 -7.89 7.91 7.32
CA HIS A 185 -8.27 9.27 6.89
C HIS A 185 -9.46 9.79 7.69
N GLU A 186 -10.48 8.97 7.93
CA GLU A 186 -11.64 9.38 8.76
C GLU A 186 -11.22 9.81 10.18
N ALA A 187 -10.28 9.06 10.77
CA ALA A 187 -9.80 9.31 12.13
C ALA A 187 -8.76 10.45 12.21
N MET A 188 -7.90 10.56 11.20
CA MET A 188 -6.73 11.44 11.18
C MET A 188 -6.55 12.13 9.82
N PRO A 189 -7.48 12.98 9.36
CA PRO A 189 -7.43 13.60 8.04
C PRO A 189 -6.20 14.48 7.81
N PHE A 190 -5.58 14.98 8.88
CA PHE A 190 -4.35 15.78 8.81
C PHE A 190 -3.08 14.96 8.51
N LEU A 191 -3.08 13.65 8.79
CA LEU A 191 -1.96 12.74 8.55
C LEU A 191 -2.19 11.86 7.31
N PHE A 192 -3.44 11.48 7.11
CA PHE A 192 -3.88 10.71 5.96
C PHE A 192 -4.79 11.59 5.10
N ASP A 193 -4.22 12.32 4.14
CA ASP A 193 -5.03 12.98 3.12
C ASP A 193 -5.98 11.97 2.47
N ALA A 194 -7.14 12.45 2.03
CA ALA A 194 -8.05 11.59 1.25
C ALA A 194 -7.28 10.96 0.09
N LEU A 195 -7.42 9.64 -0.04
CA LEU A 195 -6.96 8.98 -1.25
C LEU A 195 -7.88 9.43 -2.39
N ASP A 196 -7.29 10.04 -3.40
CA ASP A 196 -7.94 10.21 -4.68
C ASP A 196 -7.70 8.98 -5.56
N ASP A 197 -8.63 8.71 -6.49
CA ASP A 197 -8.56 7.54 -7.37
C ASP A 197 -7.23 7.45 -8.11
N GLU A 198 -6.64 8.59 -8.47
CA GLU A 198 -5.37 8.63 -9.16
C GLU A 198 -4.18 8.24 -8.28
N THR A 199 -4.19 8.56 -6.99
CA THR A 199 -3.14 8.13 -6.04
C THR A 199 -3.24 6.63 -5.76
N GLU A 200 -4.46 6.09 -5.70
CA GLU A 200 -4.70 4.65 -5.57
C GLU A 200 -4.16 3.84 -6.76
N LEU A 201 -4.31 4.37 -7.98
CA LEU A 201 -3.73 3.75 -9.19
C LEU A 201 -2.20 3.66 -9.15
N LEU A 202 -1.54 4.50 -8.37
CA LEU A 202 -0.09 4.53 -8.25
C LEU A 202 0.44 3.72 -7.05
N LEU A 203 -0.43 3.03 -6.32
CA LEU A 203 0.01 2.03 -5.35
C LEU A 203 0.75 0.91 -6.09
N PRO A 204 1.99 0.58 -5.68
CA PRO A 204 2.78 -0.46 -6.34
C PRO A 204 2.06 -1.80 -6.46
N ASP A 205 2.42 -2.57 -7.48
CA ASP A 205 2.00 -3.96 -7.64
C ASP A 205 2.90 -4.91 -6.85
N ASN A 206 2.48 -6.17 -6.78
CA ASN A 206 3.23 -7.27 -6.14
C ASN A 206 3.49 -7.02 -4.65
N LEU A 207 2.53 -6.43 -3.95
CA LEU A 207 2.64 -6.09 -2.53
C LEU A 207 2.82 -7.35 -1.65
N THR A 208 2.21 -8.47 -2.06
CA THR A 208 2.26 -9.74 -1.31
C THR A 208 3.51 -10.58 -1.59
N ARG A 209 4.33 -10.20 -2.56
CA ARG A 209 5.54 -10.95 -2.92
C ARG A 209 6.68 -10.72 -1.93
N THR A 210 7.61 -11.67 -1.89
CA THR A 210 8.80 -11.61 -1.00
C THR A 210 9.80 -10.53 -1.39
N ASP A 211 9.77 -10.07 -2.65
CA ASP A 211 10.56 -8.96 -3.20
C ASP A 211 9.78 -7.63 -3.22
N SER A 212 8.66 -7.57 -2.52
CA SER A 212 7.82 -6.38 -2.40
C SER A 212 8.52 -5.24 -1.69
N ILE A 213 8.14 -4.02 -2.06
CA ILE A 213 8.54 -2.77 -1.37
C ILE A 213 8.13 -2.73 0.12
N LEU A 214 7.21 -3.60 0.54
CA LEU A 214 6.75 -3.72 1.93
C LEU A 214 7.63 -4.66 2.78
N ARG A 215 8.69 -5.25 2.21
CA ARG A 215 9.60 -6.21 2.85
C ARG A 215 10.96 -5.58 3.06
#